data_70378e27b0eadd574536cdec5a3f44e8
#
_entry.id   70378e27b0eadd574536cdec5a3f44e8
#
_cell.length_a   1.000
_cell.length_b   1.000
_cell.length_c   1.000
_cell.angle_alpha   90.00
_cell.angle_beta   90.00
_cell.angle_gamma   90.00
#
_symmetry.space_group_name_H-M   'P 1'
#
loop_
_entity.id
_entity.type
_entity.pdbx_description
1 polymer ?
#
loop_
_entity_poly.entity_id
_entity_poly.type
_entity_poly.pdbx_seq_one_letter_code
_entity_poly.pdbx_strand_id
1 'polypeptide(L)'
;MNRLNKLAIISSAVLGATFFGSSAMAQAAPNGTLTGVVTASKGITLNCTLTLNLDAANNTGTIALTAGDALCGALNFNNQPYTTSYSGGVLTFHNVDVTTVSIGDCAGNISGTWDGSVLIIDNATLPAKSAGAPCKIDGYAL
;
A
#
# COMPACT_ATOMS: atom_id res chain seq x y z
N MET A 1 55.90 19.15 -18.90
CA MET A 1 55.45 18.82 -18.84
C MET A 1 54.64 18.25 -18.62
N ASN A 2 54.22 18.36 -18.40
CA ASN A 2 53.43 17.90 -18.24
C ASN A 2 52.61 17.53 -17.98
N ARG A 3 52.40 17.64 -17.89
CA ARG A 3 51.72 17.35 -17.70
C ARG A 3 50.76 16.88 -17.61
N LEU A 4 50.37 16.81 -17.47
CA LEU A 4 49.51 16.36 -17.51
C LEU A 4 48.74 15.81 -17.31
N ASN A 5 48.77 15.79 -17.33
CA ASN A 5 48.04 15.28 -17.36
C ASN A 5 47.27 14.86 -17.00
N LYS A 6 47.23 15.00 -16.79
CA LYS A 6 46.53 14.67 -16.58
C LYS A 6 45.61 14.28 -16.43
N LEU A 7 45.28 14.25 -16.25
CA LEU A 7 44.42 13.89 -16.28
C LEU A 7 43.61 13.48 -16.13
N ALA A 8 43.57 13.43 -16.16
CA ALA A 8 42.72 13.08 -16.19
C ALA A 8 42.08 12.58 -15.87
N ILE A 9 41.98 12.50 -15.64
CA ILE A 9 41.28 12.05 -15.41
C ILE A 9 40.47 11.75 -15.13
N ILE A 10 40.37 11.83 -14.99
CA ILE A 10 39.56 11.58 -14.86
C ILE A 10 38.68 11.31 -14.72
N SER A 11 38.67 11.44 -14.72
CA SER A 11 37.80 11.26 -14.71
C SER A 11 37.02 10.70 -14.53
N SER A 12 37.12 10.59 -14.47
CA SER A 12 36.34 10.10 -14.44
C SER A 12 35.65 9.68 -14.01
N ALA A 13 35.66 9.87 -13.74
CA ALA A 13 34.92 9.48 -13.47
C ALA A 13 34.19 9.26 -13.19
N VAL A 14 34.31 9.40 -13.12
CA VAL A 14 33.57 9.16 -13.06
C VAL A 14 32.75 8.86 -12.96
N LEU A 15 32.92 8.90 -13.06
CA LEU A 15 32.07 8.58 -13.11
C LEU A 15 31.45 8.12 -12.75
N GLY A 16 31.55 8.03 -12.55
CA GLY A 16 30.86 7.57 -12.32
C GLY A 16 30.23 7.43 -11.88
N ALA A 17 30.14 7.61 -11.67
CA ALA A 17 29.42 7.46 -11.34
C ALA A 17 28.60 7.42 -11.20
N THR A 18 28.65 7.53 -11.28
CA THR A 18 27.76 7.45 -11.31
C THR A 18 27.13 6.76 -11.16
N PHE A 19 27.08 6.41 -10.98
CA PHE A 19 26.30 5.62 -10.99
C PHE A 19 25.74 5.38 -10.29
N PHE A 20 25.55 5.49 -9.92
CA PHE A 20 24.91 5.20 -9.42
C PHE A 20 23.95 5.26 -9.30
N GLY A 21 23.97 5.60 -9.36
CA GLY A 21 22.85 5.76 -9.30
C GLY A 21 21.96 5.09 -9.33
N SER A 22 22.08 4.83 -9.31
CA SER A 22 21.24 4.18 -9.47
C SER A 22 20.22 4.07 -8.80
N SER A 23 20.34 4.54 -8.14
CA SER A 23 19.36 4.61 -7.63
C SER A 23 18.21 5.05 -8.18
N ALA A 24 18.23 5.58 -8.95
CA ALA A 24 17.03 5.95 -9.60
C ALA A 24 16.07 4.81 -9.77
N MET A 25 16.34 3.73 -9.13
CA MET A 25 15.56 2.51 -9.21
C MET A 25 14.34 2.55 -8.30
N ALA A 26 13.76 3.73 -8.14
CA ALA A 26 12.53 3.82 -7.39
C ALA A 26 11.48 2.91 -8.01
N GLN A 27 10.82 2.12 -7.19
CA GLN A 27 9.76 1.24 -7.58
C GLN A 27 8.56 2.04 -8.07
N ALA A 28 7.97 1.66 -9.19
CA ALA A 28 6.72 2.29 -9.63
C ALA A 28 5.60 1.89 -8.68
N ALA A 29 4.64 2.79 -8.50
CA ALA A 29 3.46 2.51 -7.70
C ALA A 29 2.71 1.31 -8.27
N PRO A 30 2.09 0.50 -7.41
CA PRO A 30 1.26 -0.60 -7.90
C PRO A 30 0.08 -0.06 -8.70
N ASN A 31 -0.31 -0.78 -9.72
CA ASN A 31 -1.40 -0.37 -10.59
C ASN A 31 -2.17 -1.59 -11.09
N GLY A 32 -3.46 -1.43 -11.33
CA GLY A 32 -4.32 -2.51 -11.78
C GLY A 32 -4.93 -3.27 -10.62
N THR A 33 -5.28 -4.52 -10.85
CA THR A 33 -5.96 -5.35 -9.87
C THR A 33 -4.96 -6.21 -9.12
N LEU A 34 -4.97 -6.11 -7.79
CA LEU A 34 -4.21 -6.98 -6.91
C LEU A 34 -5.20 -7.80 -6.10
N THR A 35 -4.90 -9.08 -5.92
CA THR A 35 -5.72 -9.95 -5.07
C THR A 35 -4.86 -10.69 -4.08
N GLY A 36 -5.44 -10.99 -2.93
CA GLY A 36 -4.71 -11.70 -1.89
C GLY A 36 -5.63 -12.11 -0.77
N VAL A 37 -5.04 -12.34 0.38
CA VAL A 37 -5.80 -12.73 1.57
C VAL A 37 -5.42 -11.84 2.71
N VAL A 38 -6.41 -11.50 3.53
CA VAL A 38 -6.22 -10.69 4.71
C VAL A 38 -7.00 -11.25 5.88
N THR A 39 -6.51 -10.96 7.06
CA THR A 39 -7.26 -11.13 8.30
C THR A 39 -7.77 -9.76 8.70
N ALA A 40 -9.08 -9.64 8.82
CA ALA A 40 -9.73 -8.42 9.26
C ALA A 40 -10.34 -8.67 10.63
N SER A 41 -10.17 -7.74 11.56
CA SER A 41 -10.71 -7.92 12.90
C SER A 41 -11.26 -6.62 13.48
N LYS A 42 -12.38 -6.77 14.20
CA LYS A 42 -12.98 -5.75 15.05
C LYS A 42 -13.83 -6.49 16.08
N GLY A 43 -13.18 -6.96 17.16
CA GLY A 43 -13.85 -7.82 18.15
C GLY A 43 -13.98 -9.26 17.69
N ILE A 44 -14.21 -9.50 16.42
CA ILE A 44 -14.18 -10.81 15.78
C ILE A 44 -13.12 -10.80 14.70
N THR A 45 -12.67 -11.98 14.31
CA THR A 45 -11.62 -12.12 13.29
C THR A 45 -12.17 -12.85 12.09
N LEU A 46 -11.95 -12.28 10.91
CA LEU A 46 -12.42 -12.81 9.64
C LEU A 46 -11.24 -13.00 8.70
N ASN A 47 -11.20 -14.13 8.01
CA ASN A 47 -10.23 -14.37 6.95
C ASN A 47 -10.94 -14.14 5.63
N CYS A 48 -10.48 -13.15 4.88
CA CYS A 48 -11.16 -12.68 3.68
C CYS A 48 -10.23 -12.64 2.48
N THR A 49 -10.82 -12.72 1.29
CA THR A 49 -10.10 -12.41 0.06
C THR A 49 -10.13 -10.90 -0.14
N LEU A 50 -8.96 -10.32 -0.34
CA LEU A 50 -8.79 -8.90 -0.61
C LEU A 50 -8.67 -8.70 -2.12
N THR A 51 -9.42 -7.74 -2.64
CA THR A 51 -9.27 -7.27 -4.02
C THR A 51 -9.07 -5.77 -4.00
N LEU A 52 -7.98 -5.32 -4.61
CA LEU A 52 -7.67 -3.91 -4.77
C LEU A 52 -7.69 -3.59 -6.26
N ASN A 53 -8.35 -2.50 -6.64
CA ASN A 53 -8.25 -1.97 -7.99
C ASN A 53 -7.59 -0.61 -7.89
N LEU A 54 -6.39 -0.50 -8.44
CA LEU A 54 -5.54 0.68 -8.30
C LEU A 54 -5.40 1.41 -9.61
N ASP A 55 -5.54 2.73 -9.56
CA ASP A 55 -5.30 3.62 -10.67
C ASP A 55 -4.18 4.58 -10.28
N ALA A 56 -2.96 4.20 -10.58
CA ALA A 56 -1.79 4.98 -10.20
C ALA A 56 -1.74 6.33 -10.90
N ALA A 57 -2.27 6.42 -12.12
CA ALA A 57 -2.25 7.67 -12.88
C ALA A 57 -3.14 8.74 -12.25
N ASN A 58 -4.23 8.32 -11.62
CA ASN A 58 -5.18 9.23 -10.97
C ASN A 58 -5.07 9.21 -9.45
N ASN A 59 -4.16 8.43 -8.90
CA ASN A 59 -3.95 8.27 -7.46
C ASN A 59 -5.25 7.92 -6.75
N THR A 60 -5.93 6.90 -7.24
CA THR A 60 -7.16 6.39 -6.62
C THR A 60 -7.11 4.87 -6.54
N GLY A 61 -7.94 4.33 -5.67
CA GLY A 61 -8.06 2.88 -5.54
C GLY A 61 -9.32 2.47 -4.82
N THR A 62 -9.75 1.25 -5.08
CA THR A 62 -10.90 0.63 -4.40
C THR A 62 -10.46 -0.59 -3.63
N ILE A 63 -11.20 -0.90 -2.58
CA ILE A 63 -10.95 -2.03 -1.70
C ILE A 63 -12.21 -2.86 -1.61
N ALA A 64 -12.08 -4.18 -1.73
CA ALA A 64 -13.19 -5.09 -1.51
C ALA A 64 -12.71 -6.31 -0.74
N LEU A 65 -13.49 -6.74 0.24
CA LEU A 65 -13.29 -8.01 0.94
C LEU A 65 -14.45 -8.92 0.54
N THR A 66 -14.10 -10.06 0.01
CA THR A 66 -15.10 -11.04 -0.47
C THR A 66 -14.73 -12.39 0.09
N ALA A 67 -15.22 -13.43 -0.48
CA ALA A 67 -14.98 -14.84 -0.18
C ALA A 67 -14.08 -15.14 1.03
N GLY A 68 -14.28 -16.25 1.66
CA GLY A 68 -13.63 -16.63 2.91
C GLY A 68 -14.68 -16.81 3.97
N ASP A 69 -14.54 -16.18 5.12
CA ASP A 69 -15.57 -16.25 6.16
C ASP A 69 -16.87 -15.59 5.68
N ALA A 70 -17.99 -16.10 6.16
CA ALA A 70 -19.30 -15.69 5.68
C ALA A 70 -19.56 -14.18 5.85
N LEU A 71 -18.96 -13.57 6.87
CA LEU A 71 -19.19 -12.16 7.15
C LEU A 71 -18.26 -11.22 6.35
N CYS A 72 -17.36 -11.76 5.53
CA CYS A 72 -16.48 -10.90 4.72
C CYS A 72 -17.27 -10.00 3.79
N GLY A 73 -18.34 -10.53 3.19
CA GLY A 73 -19.17 -9.75 2.28
C GLY A 73 -20.02 -8.69 2.97
N ALA A 74 -20.09 -8.72 4.29
CA ALA A 74 -20.83 -7.72 5.07
C ALA A 74 -19.97 -6.52 5.47
N LEU A 75 -18.69 -6.56 5.14
CA LEU A 75 -17.78 -5.42 5.37
C LEU A 75 -17.87 -4.50 4.16
N ASN A 76 -18.42 -3.31 4.36
CA ASN A 76 -18.63 -2.37 3.28
C ASN A 76 -17.65 -1.21 3.34
N PHE A 77 -16.90 -1.03 2.27
CA PHE A 77 -16.00 0.12 2.12
C PHE A 77 -16.78 1.22 1.41
N ASN A 78 -17.05 2.30 2.13
CA ASN A 78 -17.92 3.37 1.66
C ASN A 78 -17.12 4.52 1.03
N ASN A 79 -17.78 5.27 0.15
CA ASN A 79 -17.21 6.48 -0.45
C ASN A 79 -15.99 6.21 -1.34
N GLN A 80 -15.98 5.09 -2.02
CA GLN A 80 -14.92 4.76 -2.98
C GLN A 80 -15.13 5.48 -4.31
N PRO A 81 -14.07 5.71 -5.09
CA PRO A 81 -12.69 5.31 -4.84
C PRO A 81 -12.01 6.21 -3.82
N TYR A 82 -11.03 5.64 -3.12
CA TYR A 82 -10.23 6.41 -2.17
C TYR A 82 -9.05 7.07 -2.86
N THR A 83 -8.64 8.24 -2.36
CA THR A 83 -7.39 8.85 -2.77
C THR A 83 -6.25 8.00 -2.24
N THR A 84 -5.26 7.74 -3.09
CA THR A 84 -4.05 7.01 -2.68
C THR A 84 -2.84 7.91 -2.80
N SER A 85 -1.79 7.59 -2.05
CA SER A 85 -0.48 8.17 -2.21
C SER A 85 0.56 7.06 -2.17
N TYR A 86 1.66 7.27 -2.89
CA TYR A 86 2.74 6.30 -2.92
C TYR A 86 4.07 7.03 -2.79
N SER A 87 4.84 6.65 -1.78
CA SER A 87 6.12 7.27 -1.52
C SER A 87 7.02 6.30 -0.74
N GLY A 88 8.25 6.16 -1.18
CA GLY A 88 9.21 5.32 -0.47
C GLY A 88 8.79 3.86 -0.33
N GLY A 89 8.07 3.34 -1.31
CA GLY A 89 7.60 1.96 -1.27
C GLY A 89 6.34 1.76 -0.44
N VAL A 90 5.73 2.84 0.06
CA VAL A 90 4.52 2.76 0.89
C VAL A 90 3.33 3.31 0.11
N LEU A 91 2.31 2.47 -0.07
CA LEU A 91 1.02 2.86 -0.63
C LEU A 91 0.06 3.13 0.52
N THR A 92 -0.61 4.27 0.50
CA THR A 92 -1.58 4.64 1.53
C THR A 92 -2.93 4.94 0.87
N PHE A 93 -3.99 4.31 1.39
CA PHE A 93 -5.36 4.67 1.06
C PHE A 93 -5.83 5.66 2.12
N HIS A 94 -6.28 6.83 1.70
CA HIS A 94 -6.67 7.91 2.61
C HIS A 94 -8.17 7.93 2.87
N ASN A 95 -8.54 8.20 4.10
CA ASN A 95 -9.92 8.38 4.53
C ASN A 95 -10.82 7.19 4.17
N VAL A 96 -10.31 6.00 4.42
CA VAL A 96 -11.09 4.77 4.25
C VAL A 96 -12.20 4.75 5.28
N ASP A 97 -13.39 4.40 4.84
CA ASP A 97 -14.59 4.38 5.69
C ASP A 97 -15.22 3.01 5.57
N VAL A 98 -15.27 2.27 6.67
CA VAL A 98 -15.74 0.90 6.69
C VAL A 98 -16.93 0.74 7.61
N THR A 99 -18.02 0.22 7.06
CA THR A 99 -19.15 -0.26 7.84
C THR A 99 -18.89 -1.71 8.20
N THR A 100 -18.94 -2.03 9.48
CA THR A 100 -18.62 -3.37 9.97
C THR A 100 -19.86 -4.06 10.53
N VAL A 101 -19.73 -5.37 10.78
CA VAL A 101 -20.80 -6.15 11.40
C VAL A 101 -20.84 -5.97 12.92
N SER A 102 -19.80 -5.40 13.50
CA SER A 102 -19.75 -5.09 14.92
C SER A 102 -19.95 -3.60 15.15
N ILE A 103 -20.20 -3.24 16.40
CA ILE A 103 -20.54 -1.86 16.74
C ILE A 103 -19.40 -0.91 16.44
N GLY A 104 -19.76 0.26 15.89
CA GLY A 104 -18.86 1.42 15.86
C GLY A 104 -18.00 1.57 14.64
N ASP A 105 -18.34 1.01 13.53
CA ASP A 105 -17.63 1.20 12.25
C ASP A 105 -16.20 1.77 12.39
N CYS A 106 -15.46 1.87 11.32
CA CYS A 106 -14.09 2.34 11.38
C CYS A 106 -13.79 3.32 10.25
N ALA A 107 -12.86 4.23 10.51
CA ALA A 107 -12.38 5.14 9.48
C ALA A 107 -10.92 5.51 9.74
N GLY A 108 -10.16 5.70 8.68
CA GLY A 108 -8.77 6.10 8.79
C GLY A 108 -7.99 5.75 7.53
N ASN A 109 -6.68 5.73 7.64
CA ASN A 109 -5.81 5.41 6.52
C ASN A 109 -5.33 3.97 6.62
N ILE A 110 -5.21 3.32 5.46
CA ILE A 110 -4.61 1.99 5.37
C ILE A 110 -3.34 2.10 4.55
N SER A 111 -2.23 1.64 5.09
CA SER A 111 -0.94 1.64 4.40
C SER A 111 -0.41 0.23 4.23
N GLY A 112 0.30 0.03 3.13
CA GLY A 112 1.00 -1.22 2.86
C GLY A 112 2.33 -0.95 2.18
N THR A 113 3.25 -1.89 2.27
CA THR A 113 4.56 -1.81 1.66
C THR A 113 4.56 -2.58 0.35
N TRP A 114 4.99 -1.93 -0.72
CA TRP A 114 5.04 -2.50 -2.06
C TRP A 114 6.48 -2.75 -2.49
N ASP A 115 6.79 -3.98 -2.89
CA ASP A 115 8.14 -4.36 -3.32
C ASP A 115 8.25 -4.55 -4.84
N GLY A 116 7.20 -4.18 -5.58
CA GLY A 116 7.14 -4.40 -7.02
C GLY A 116 6.33 -5.62 -7.43
N SER A 117 6.02 -6.49 -6.49
CA SER A 117 5.27 -7.73 -6.74
C SER A 117 4.19 -7.99 -5.72
N VAL A 118 4.42 -7.64 -4.48
CA VAL A 118 3.50 -7.93 -3.37
C VAL A 118 3.29 -6.67 -2.55
N LEU A 119 2.04 -6.38 -2.24
CA LEU A 119 1.68 -5.36 -1.26
C LEU A 119 1.43 -6.06 0.07
N ILE A 120 2.24 -5.71 1.06
CA ILE A 120 2.11 -6.25 2.42
C ILE A 120 1.39 -5.22 3.29
N ILE A 121 0.29 -5.63 3.88
CA ILE A 121 -0.45 -4.81 4.85
C ILE A 121 -0.15 -5.41 6.22
N ASP A 122 0.63 -4.70 7.02
CA ASP A 122 1.11 -5.19 8.31
C ASP A 122 0.37 -4.49 9.43
N ASN A 123 -0.64 -5.17 9.98
CA ASN A 123 -1.43 -4.69 11.11
C ASN A 123 -1.95 -3.25 10.94
N ALA A 124 -2.47 -2.92 9.75
CA ALA A 124 -3.07 -1.62 9.53
C ALA A 124 -4.26 -1.45 10.48
N THR A 125 -4.29 -0.35 11.21
CA THR A 125 -5.30 -0.09 12.23
C THR A 125 -6.09 1.14 11.86
N LEU A 126 -7.43 0.98 11.87
CA LEU A 126 -8.35 2.08 11.67
C LEU A 126 -9.10 2.32 12.99
N PRO A 127 -9.06 3.54 13.51
CA PRO A 127 -9.82 3.86 14.72
C PRO A 127 -11.30 3.59 14.53
N ALA A 128 -11.96 3.18 15.61
CA ALA A 128 -13.42 3.08 15.63
C ALA A 128 -14.02 4.48 15.49
N LYS A 129 -15.09 4.62 14.69
CA LYS A 129 -15.74 5.92 14.48
C LYS A 129 -16.46 6.40 15.73
N SER A 130 -16.99 5.50 16.50
CA SER A 130 -17.77 5.87 17.69
C SER A 130 -17.44 5.01 18.89
N ALA A 131 -17.58 3.70 18.80
CA ALA A 131 -17.43 2.81 19.93
C ALA A 131 -16.82 1.49 19.51
N GLY A 132 -16.35 0.72 20.46
CA GLY A 132 -15.81 -0.60 20.24
C GLY A 132 -14.33 -0.59 19.88
N ALA A 133 -13.80 -1.76 19.52
CA ALA A 133 -12.41 -1.93 19.18
C ALA A 133 -12.09 -1.28 17.84
N PRO A 134 -10.83 -0.90 17.60
CA PRO A 134 -10.43 -0.47 16.27
C PRO A 134 -10.50 -1.62 15.29
N CYS A 135 -10.56 -1.32 14.00
CA CYS A 135 -10.45 -2.32 12.95
C CYS A 135 -8.98 -2.56 12.63
N LYS A 136 -8.62 -3.80 12.40
CA LYS A 136 -7.27 -4.17 11.97
C LYS A 136 -7.34 -5.00 10.72
N ILE A 137 -6.41 -4.75 9.82
CA ILE A 137 -6.28 -5.50 8.58
C ILE A 137 -4.82 -5.91 8.45
N ASP A 138 -4.60 -7.20 8.21
CA ASP A 138 -3.29 -7.77 8.09
C ASP A 138 -3.27 -8.81 6.97
N GLY A 139 -2.34 -8.70 6.05
CA GLY A 139 -2.24 -9.64 4.95
C GLY A 139 -1.48 -9.10 3.76
N TYR A 140 -1.84 -9.59 2.57
CA TYR A 140 -1.13 -9.21 1.36
C TYR A 140 -2.01 -9.29 0.13
N ALA A 141 -1.55 -8.63 -0.95
CA ALA A 141 -2.16 -8.70 -2.27
C ALA A 141 -1.07 -8.67 -3.34
N LEU A 142 -1.29 -9.39 -4.45
CA LEU A 142 -0.34 -9.45 -5.54
C LEU A 142 -1.04 -9.64 -6.89
#